data_1dabddd7055e93e29b11852e021fab54
#
_entry.id   1dabddd7055e93e29b11852e021fab54
#
_cell.length_a   1.000
_cell.length_b   1.000
_cell.length_c   1.000
_cell.angle_alpha   90.00
_cell.angle_beta   90.00
_cell.angle_gamma   90.00
#
_symmetry.space_group_name_H-M   'P 1'
#
loop_
_entity.id
_entity.type
_entity.pdbx_description
1 polymer ?
#
loop_
_entity_poly.entity_id
_entity_poly.type
_entity_poly.pdbx_seq_one_letter_code
_entity_poly.pdbx_strand_id
1 'polypeptide(L)'
;GMFAGFYSIISSINGDFTIAAISIMIAMMWDTLDGRVARLTNTQSAFGAEYDSLADLVSFGLAPALLVYEWSLYELGRFGWLAAFVYLACAALRLARFNTQVGIADKRYFQGLPSPAAAGVIASMIWLKIWTFASFDSDVISLGYYLGAGITILCGLLMVSNVRYYSFKELDSKKASFRFLLLIVMSLIILMYKPNIILFTGFFLYLLSGPYITVAGLNKRRIEKKQNKGT
;
A
#
# COMPACT_ATOMS: atom_id res chain seq x y z
N GLY A 1 10.13 11.79 4.57
CA GLY A 1 9.16 10.71 4.58
C GLY A 1 8.58 10.51 5.98
N MET A 2 9.42 10.23 6.96
CA MET A 2 9.00 10.05 8.37
C MET A 2 8.26 11.26 8.93
N PHE A 3 8.69 12.49 8.61
CA PHE A 3 7.98 13.70 9.01
C PHE A 3 6.55 13.76 8.45
N ALA A 4 6.36 13.44 7.18
CA ALA A 4 5.03 13.41 6.56
C ALA A 4 4.15 12.32 7.18
N GLY A 5 4.71 11.13 7.49
CA GLY A 5 4.02 10.07 8.24
C GLY A 5 3.58 10.51 9.63
N PHE A 6 4.47 11.16 10.38
CA PHE A 6 4.16 11.72 11.69
C PHE A 6 3.10 12.84 11.61
N TYR A 7 3.21 13.73 10.64
CA TYR A 7 2.20 14.78 10.40
C TYR A 7 0.82 14.19 10.07
N SER A 8 0.77 13.06 9.34
CA SER A 8 -0.47 12.32 9.11
C SER A 8 -1.12 11.86 10.41
N ILE A 9 -0.32 11.36 11.37
CA ILE A 9 -0.82 10.94 12.70
C ILE A 9 -1.45 12.12 13.42
N ILE A 10 -0.75 13.26 13.50
CA ILE A 10 -1.28 14.47 14.16
C ILE A 10 -2.56 14.95 13.49
N SER A 11 -2.58 14.98 12.15
CA SER A 11 -3.79 15.38 11.39
C SER A 11 -4.96 14.42 11.61
N SER A 12 -4.69 13.11 11.76
CA SER A 12 -5.73 12.12 12.06
C SER A 12 -6.36 12.36 13.44
N ILE A 13 -5.55 12.63 14.45
CA ILE A 13 -6.01 12.95 15.82
C ILE A 13 -6.83 14.25 15.84
N ASN A 14 -6.48 15.22 15.00
CA ASN A 14 -7.21 16.49 14.90
C ASN A 14 -8.50 16.37 14.05
N GLY A 15 -8.79 15.22 13.44
CA GLY A 15 -9.95 15.00 12.57
C GLY A 15 -9.75 15.49 11.12
N ASP A 16 -8.54 15.94 10.77
CA ASP A 16 -8.20 16.41 9.42
C ASP A 16 -7.84 15.25 8.49
N PHE A 17 -8.77 14.32 8.29
CA PHE A 17 -8.54 13.05 7.59
C PHE A 17 -8.06 13.22 6.14
N THR A 18 -8.50 14.27 5.45
CA THR A 18 -8.03 14.57 4.08
C THR A 18 -6.55 14.93 4.09
N ILE A 19 -6.12 15.79 5.01
CA ILE A 19 -4.71 16.19 5.16
C ILE A 19 -3.87 14.97 5.57
N ALA A 20 -4.37 14.18 6.50
CA ALA A 20 -3.71 12.95 6.93
C ALA A 20 -3.50 11.96 5.77
N ALA A 21 -4.52 11.73 4.94
CA ALA A 21 -4.41 10.86 3.77
C ALA A 21 -3.39 11.40 2.74
N ILE A 22 -3.42 12.70 2.45
CA ILE A 22 -2.45 13.35 1.53
C ILE A 22 -1.04 13.22 2.09
N SER A 23 -0.85 13.39 3.39
CA SER A 23 0.47 13.28 4.05
C SER A 23 1.07 11.88 3.90
N ILE A 24 0.26 10.81 3.95
CA ILE A 24 0.74 9.44 3.64
C ILE A 24 1.19 9.34 2.18
N MET A 25 0.46 9.94 1.23
CA MET A 25 0.88 9.95 -0.18
C MET A 25 2.19 10.70 -0.38
N ILE A 26 2.38 11.81 0.32
CA ILE A 26 3.64 12.57 0.32
C ILE A 26 4.77 11.73 0.91
N ALA A 27 4.54 11.04 2.05
CA ALA A 27 5.52 10.13 2.64
C ALA A 27 5.97 9.05 1.64
N MET A 28 5.02 8.45 0.89
CA MET A 28 5.30 7.45 -0.14
C MET A 28 6.14 8.00 -1.31
N MET A 29 5.93 9.26 -1.69
CA MET A 29 6.75 9.91 -2.71
C MET A 29 8.19 10.10 -2.23
N TRP A 30 8.39 10.57 -0.99
CA TRP A 30 9.72 10.74 -0.41
C TRP A 30 10.45 9.43 -0.24
N ASP A 31 9.81 8.38 0.28
CA ASP A 31 10.36 7.03 0.38
C ASP A 31 10.84 6.49 -0.98
N THR A 32 10.05 6.69 -2.03
CA THR A 32 10.46 6.30 -3.38
C THR A 32 11.67 7.08 -3.90
N LEU A 33 11.77 8.37 -3.54
CA LEU A 33 12.85 9.25 -3.97
C LEU A 33 14.15 8.95 -3.23
N ASP A 34 14.12 8.82 -1.90
CA ASP A 34 15.33 8.58 -1.09
C ASP A 34 15.97 7.22 -1.42
N GLY A 35 15.17 6.17 -1.57
CA GLY A 35 15.65 4.88 -2.02
C GLY A 35 16.28 4.90 -3.44
N ARG A 36 15.80 5.78 -4.35
CA ARG A 36 16.43 5.98 -5.68
C ARG A 36 17.72 6.78 -5.57
N VAL A 37 17.71 7.87 -4.81
CA VAL A 37 18.89 8.72 -4.60
C VAL A 37 20.03 7.91 -3.97
N ALA A 38 19.76 7.15 -2.90
CA ALA A 38 20.77 6.32 -2.25
C ALA A 38 21.41 5.29 -3.20
N ARG A 39 20.63 4.70 -4.11
CA ARG A 39 21.17 3.79 -5.15
C ARG A 39 22.00 4.51 -6.19
N LEU A 40 21.58 5.68 -6.66
CA LEU A 40 22.28 6.45 -7.69
C LEU A 40 23.61 7.04 -7.17
N THR A 41 23.65 7.41 -5.90
CA THR A 41 24.84 7.99 -5.25
C THR A 41 25.77 6.95 -4.62
N ASN A 42 25.37 5.66 -4.62
CA ASN A 42 26.10 4.57 -3.95
C ASN A 42 26.36 4.86 -2.46
N THR A 43 25.45 5.56 -1.78
CA THR A 43 25.54 5.92 -0.36
C THR A 43 24.76 4.99 0.55
N GLN A 44 24.43 3.79 0.09
CA GLN A 44 23.71 2.79 0.88
C GLN A 44 24.55 2.36 2.08
N SER A 45 23.96 2.40 3.29
CA SER A 45 24.58 1.93 4.53
C SER A 45 23.62 0.99 5.28
N ALA A 46 24.19 0.11 6.12
CA ALA A 46 23.39 -0.77 6.97
C ALA A 46 22.49 0.04 7.91
N PHE A 47 23.02 1.12 8.50
CA PHE A 47 22.24 2.04 9.33
C PHE A 47 21.08 2.67 8.55
N GLY A 48 21.33 3.12 7.31
CA GLY A 48 20.30 3.71 6.45
C GLY A 48 19.15 2.74 6.17
N ALA A 49 19.45 1.46 5.92
CA ALA A 49 18.43 0.44 5.66
C ALA A 49 17.56 0.13 6.90
N GLU A 50 18.15 0.10 8.10
CA GLU A 50 17.41 -0.07 9.35
C GLU A 50 16.56 1.16 9.67
N TYR A 51 17.11 2.37 9.50
CA TYR A 51 16.38 3.62 9.70
C TYR A 51 15.19 3.75 8.73
N ASP A 52 15.37 3.39 7.47
CA ASP A 52 14.34 3.35 6.44
C ASP A 52 13.16 2.45 6.86
N SER A 53 13.48 1.24 7.36
CA SER A 53 12.45 0.32 7.88
C SER A 53 11.67 0.87 9.08
N LEU A 54 12.33 1.64 9.96
CA LEU A 54 11.66 2.30 11.09
C LEU A 54 10.78 3.46 10.59
N ALA A 55 11.26 4.25 9.64
CA ALA A 55 10.50 5.32 9.00
C ALA A 55 9.27 4.78 8.25
N ASP A 56 9.43 3.65 7.54
CA ASP A 56 8.35 2.92 6.87
C ASP A 56 7.29 2.42 7.86
N LEU A 57 7.72 1.88 9.01
CA LEU A 57 6.79 1.42 10.03
C LEU A 57 5.92 2.56 10.56
N VAL A 58 6.50 3.75 10.75
CA VAL A 58 5.74 4.94 11.17
C VAL A 58 4.81 5.42 10.05
N SER A 59 5.33 5.56 8.83
CA SER A 59 4.62 6.21 7.72
C SER A 59 3.59 5.30 7.04
N PHE A 60 3.83 3.98 6.96
CA PHE A 60 3.01 3.01 6.24
C PHE A 60 2.42 1.92 7.13
N GLY A 61 2.85 1.85 8.40
CA GLY A 61 2.26 0.99 9.42
C GLY A 61 1.36 1.79 10.35
N LEU A 62 1.95 2.65 11.17
CA LEU A 62 1.26 3.35 12.25
C LEU A 62 0.31 4.44 11.74
N ALA A 63 0.76 5.30 10.83
CA ALA A 63 -0.04 6.41 10.33
C ALA A 63 -1.35 5.95 9.66
N PRO A 64 -1.38 4.99 8.71
CA PRO A 64 -2.64 4.52 8.14
C PRO A 64 -3.50 3.72 9.14
N ALA A 65 -2.90 3.01 10.11
CA ALA A 65 -3.64 2.33 11.16
C ALA A 65 -4.42 3.32 12.04
N LEU A 66 -3.77 4.41 12.46
CA LEU A 66 -4.39 5.49 13.23
C LEU A 66 -5.39 6.29 12.39
N LEU A 67 -5.06 6.58 11.15
CA LEU A 67 -5.95 7.29 10.24
C LEU A 67 -7.29 6.55 10.08
N VAL A 68 -7.28 5.25 9.81
CA VAL A 68 -8.53 4.48 9.65
C VAL A 68 -9.24 4.29 10.99
N TYR A 69 -8.49 4.18 12.09
CA TYR A 69 -9.06 4.06 13.43
C TYR A 69 -9.85 5.32 13.80
N GLU A 70 -9.23 6.48 13.76
CA GLU A 70 -9.87 7.76 14.10
C GLU A 70 -11.01 8.11 13.14
N TRP A 71 -10.86 7.75 11.84
CA TRP A 71 -11.87 8.06 10.86
C TRP A 71 -13.15 7.23 10.98
N SER A 72 -13.06 5.94 11.35
CA SER A 72 -14.24 5.06 11.31
C SER A 72 -14.20 3.89 12.29
N LEU A 73 -13.04 3.30 12.60
CA LEU A 73 -13.01 2.08 13.39
C LEU A 73 -13.26 2.33 14.87
N TYR A 74 -13.10 3.56 15.36
CA TYR A 74 -13.43 3.93 16.73
C TYR A 74 -14.87 3.55 17.10
N GLU A 75 -15.83 3.71 16.19
CA GLU A 75 -17.23 3.36 16.35
C GLU A 75 -17.46 1.86 16.57
N LEU A 76 -16.54 1.00 16.14
CA LEU A 76 -16.61 -0.46 16.31
C LEU A 76 -16.05 -0.94 17.67
N GLY A 77 -15.65 -0.03 18.56
CA GLY A 77 -15.13 -0.35 19.89
C GLY A 77 -13.94 -1.31 19.86
N ARG A 78 -14.02 -2.41 20.59
CA ARG A 78 -12.92 -3.39 20.71
C ARG A 78 -12.52 -4.00 19.37
N PHE A 79 -13.44 -4.24 18.47
CA PHE A 79 -13.15 -4.80 17.16
C PHE A 79 -12.36 -3.81 16.30
N GLY A 80 -12.67 -2.51 16.40
CA GLY A 80 -12.03 -1.47 15.62
C GLY A 80 -10.53 -1.33 15.92
N TRP A 81 -10.16 -1.19 17.19
CA TRP A 81 -8.73 -1.05 17.52
C TRP A 81 -7.94 -2.36 17.27
N LEU A 82 -8.59 -3.54 17.41
CA LEU A 82 -7.96 -4.80 17.03
C LEU A 82 -7.68 -4.88 15.52
N ALA A 83 -8.61 -4.41 14.68
CA ALA A 83 -8.40 -4.36 13.23
C ALA A 83 -7.21 -3.45 12.86
N ALA A 84 -7.13 -2.25 13.47
CA ALA A 84 -6.02 -1.34 13.31
C ALA A 84 -4.69 -1.94 13.80
N PHE A 85 -4.69 -2.61 14.94
CA PHE A 85 -3.52 -3.29 15.49
C PHE A 85 -3.05 -4.44 14.60
N VAL A 86 -3.95 -5.26 14.07
CA VAL A 86 -3.60 -6.35 13.12
C VAL A 86 -2.89 -5.78 11.90
N TYR A 87 -3.37 -4.68 11.35
CA TYR A 87 -2.71 -4.03 10.22
C TYR A 87 -1.28 -3.59 10.59
N LEU A 88 -1.10 -2.88 11.71
CA LEU A 88 0.21 -2.41 12.19
C LEU A 88 1.17 -3.58 12.46
N ALA A 89 0.68 -4.62 13.15
CA ALA A 89 1.49 -5.82 13.45
C ALA A 89 1.94 -6.54 12.17
N CYS A 90 1.04 -6.66 11.19
CA CYS A 90 1.38 -7.25 9.89
C CYS A 90 2.39 -6.39 9.11
N ALA A 91 2.29 -5.05 9.18
CA ALA A 91 3.28 -4.16 8.58
C ALA A 91 4.67 -4.35 9.23
N ALA A 92 4.74 -4.41 10.55
CA ALA A 92 5.98 -4.66 11.29
C ALA A 92 6.61 -6.03 10.93
N LEU A 93 5.80 -7.09 10.92
CA LEU A 93 6.25 -8.43 10.54
C LEU A 93 6.75 -8.49 9.10
N ARG A 94 6.08 -7.79 8.18
CA ARG A 94 6.50 -7.69 6.79
C ARG A 94 7.86 -7.01 6.67
N LEU A 95 8.09 -5.87 7.33
CA LEU A 95 9.36 -5.14 7.30
C LEU A 95 10.49 -5.98 7.91
N ALA A 96 10.26 -6.63 9.04
CA ALA A 96 11.22 -7.55 9.65
C ALA A 96 11.57 -8.70 8.70
N ARG A 97 10.56 -9.32 8.04
CA ARG A 97 10.78 -10.37 7.04
C ARG A 97 11.59 -9.85 5.84
N PHE A 98 11.31 -8.66 5.36
CA PHE A 98 12.03 -8.07 4.23
C PHE A 98 13.51 -7.89 4.57
N ASN A 99 13.84 -7.37 5.75
CA ASN A 99 15.23 -7.16 6.19
C ASN A 99 16.00 -8.48 6.32
N THR A 100 15.35 -9.56 6.75
CA THR A 100 16.00 -10.88 6.88
C THR A 100 16.18 -11.59 5.53
N GLN A 101 15.49 -11.19 4.47
CA GLN A 101 15.53 -11.84 3.15
C GLN A 101 16.29 -11.05 2.10
N VAL A 102 16.94 -9.95 2.47
CA VAL A 102 17.78 -9.14 1.56
C VAL A 102 18.88 -10.01 0.97
N GLY A 103 18.91 -10.12 -0.36
CA GLY A 103 19.92 -10.91 -1.11
C GLY A 103 19.48 -12.31 -1.55
N ILE A 104 18.38 -12.87 -1.03
CA ILE A 104 17.93 -14.24 -1.33
C ILE A 104 16.67 -14.25 -2.22
N ALA A 105 15.87 -13.18 -2.21
CA ALA A 105 14.58 -13.12 -2.88
C ALA A 105 14.68 -12.82 -4.40
N ASP A 106 13.77 -13.41 -5.19
CA ASP A 106 13.62 -13.14 -6.63
C ASP A 106 13.26 -11.65 -6.86
N LYS A 107 14.09 -10.95 -7.64
CA LYS A 107 13.97 -9.49 -7.88
C LYS A 107 12.70 -9.08 -8.64
N ARG A 108 12.03 -10.03 -9.32
CA ARG A 108 10.87 -9.75 -10.17
C ARG A 108 9.54 -9.66 -9.42
N TYR A 109 9.42 -10.33 -8.29
CA TYR A 109 8.17 -10.40 -7.52
C TYR A 109 8.42 -10.09 -6.06
N PHE A 110 7.56 -9.22 -5.50
CA PHE A 110 7.46 -9.07 -4.06
C PHE A 110 6.64 -10.20 -3.47
N GLN A 111 7.08 -10.73 -2.32
CA GLN A 111 6.27 -11.62 -1.48
C GLN A 111 5.43 -10.78 -0.53
N GLY A 112 4.12 -10.88 -0.65
CA GLY A 112 3.17 -10.05 0.08
C GLY A 112 2.97 -8.66 -0.52
N LEU A 113 1.88 -8.01 -0.09
CA LEU A 113 1.55 -6.64 -0.49
C LEU A 113 2.60 -5.65 0.05
N PRO A 114 3.18 -4.76 -0.77
CA PRO A 114 4.08 -3.70 -0.27
C PRO A 114 3.39 -2.79 0.75
N SER A 115 4.09 -2.44 1.87
CA SER A 115 3.52 -1.55 2.91
C SER A 115 3.09 -0.18 2.36
N PRO A 116 3.83 0.48 1.45
CA PRO A 116 3.34 1.70 0.83
C PRO A 116 2.04 1.51 0.04
N ALA A 117 1.90 0.38 -0.67
CA ALA A 117 0.68 0.09 -1.42
C ALA A 117 -0.52 -0.17 -0.50
N ALA A 118 -0.33 -0.89 0.60
CA ALA A 118 -1.36 -1.10 1.62
C ALA A 118 -1.81 0.24 2.26
N ALA A 119 -0.84 1.09 2.62
CA ALA A 119 -1.09 2.44 3.12
C ALA A 119 -1.84 3.30 2.09
N GLY A 120 -1.47 3.18 0.81
CA GLY A 120 -2.13 3.85 -0.31
C GLY A 120 -3.59 3.44 -0.49
N VAL A 121 -3.93 2.15 -0.32
CA VAL A 121 -5.33 1.68 -0.34
C VAL A 121 -6.14 2.35 0.76
N ILE A 122 -5.64 2.33 2.02
CA ILE A 122 -6.35 2.90 3.16
C ILE A 122 -6.52 4.41 3.00
N ALA A 123 -5.44 5.14 2.74
CA ALA A 123 -5.45 6.59 2.62
C ALA A 123 -6.34 7.06 1.46
N SER A 124 -6.26 6.42 0.28
CA SER A 124 -7.09 6.78 -0.88
C SER A 124 -8.56 6.40 -0.68
N MET A 125 -8.86 5.31 0.00
CA MET A 125 -10.22 4.91 0.36
C MET A 125 -10.89 5.96 1.27
N ILE A 126 -10.17 6.42 2.29
CA ILE A 126 -10.67 7.44 3.22
C ILE A 126 -10.88 8.76 2.49
N TRP A 127 -9.91 9.18 1.67
CA TRP A 127 -10.03 10.39 0.87
C TRP A 127 -11.21 10.33 -0.12
N LEU A 128 -11.43 9.20 -0.78
CA LEU A 128 -12.56 8.98 -1.67
C LEU A 128 -13.89 9.07 -0.90
N LYS A 129 -14.01 8.43 0.26
CA LYS A 129 -15.25 8.35 1.03
C LYS A 129 -15.66 9.71 1.62
N ILE A 130 -14.71 10.50 2.13
CA ILE A 130 -14.97 11.86 2.59
C ILE A 130 -15.60 12.71 1.47
N TRP A 131 -15.16 12.48 0.22
CA TRP A 131 -15.63 13.27 -0.93
C TRP A 131 -16.98 12.80 -1.49
N THR A 132 -17.28 11.50 -1.41
CA THR A 132 -18.40 10.89 -2.15
C THR A 132 -19.61 10.62 -1.28
N PHE A 133 -19.45 10.39 0.02
CA PHE A 133 -20.49 9.89 0.90
C PHE A 133 -20.97 10.86 1.99
N ALA A 134 -20.59 12.11 1.96
CA ALA A 134 -21.03 13.14 2.91
C ALA A 134 -22.57 13.36 2.95
N SER A 135 -23.32 12.74 2.05
CA SER A 135 -24.76 12.93 1.86
C SER A 135 -25.62 11.66 2.05
N PHE A 136 -25.07 10.56 2.61
CA PHE A 136 -25.80 9.29 2.72
C PHE A 136 -26.37 9.01 4.13
N ASP A 137 -27.43 8.18 4.18
CA ASP A 137 -28.14 7.75 5.38
C ASP A 137 -27.26 6.94 6.36
N SER A 138 -27.67 6.93 7.66
CA SER A 138 -26.97 6.30 8.79
C SER A 138 -26.67 4.81 8.58
N ASP A 139 -27.53 4.07 7.90
CA ASP A 139 -27.36 2.62 7.69
C ASP A 139 -26.24 2.32 6.68
N VAL A 140 -26.07 3.17 5.66
CA VAL A 140 -24.97 3.09 4.70
C VAL A 140 -23.64 3.45 5.35
N ILE A 141 -23.67 4.38 6.32
CA ILE A 141 -22.50 4.77 7.10
C ILE A 141 -22.00 3.61 7.96
N SER A 142 -22.90 2.90 8.65
CA SER A 142 -22.51 1.76 9.49
C SER A 142 -21.89 0.61 8.70
N LEU A 143 -22.45 0.26 7.54
CA LEU A 143 -21.87 -0.72 6.63
C LEU A 143 -20.47 -0.30 6.18
N GLY A 144 -20.25 1.01 5.97
CA GLY A 144 -18.95 1.57 5.61
C GLY A 144 -17.86 1.33 6.67
N TYR A 145 -18.21 1.32 7.96
CA TYR A 145 -17.27 1.04 9.05
C TYR A 145 -16.80 -0.42 9.02
N TYR A 146 -17.72 -1.38 8.85
CA TYR A 146 -17.36 -2.80 8.70
C TYR A 146 -16.55 -3.09 7.44
N LEU A 147 -16.87 -2.45 6.32
CA LEU A 147 -16.09 -2.57 5.09
C LEU A 147 -14.69 -1.99 5.28
N GLY A 148 -14.56 -0.84 5.94
CA GLY A 148 -13.28 -0.25 6.29
C GLY A 148 -12.42 -1.18 7.15
N ALA A 149 -13.01 -1.79 8.18
CA ALA A 149 -12.34 -2.78 9.01
C ALA A 149 -11.90 -4.02 8.19
N GLY A 150 -12.79 -4.53 7.35
CA GLY A 150 -12.50 -5.67 6.48
C GLY A 150 -11.34 -5.41 5.52
N ILE A 151 -11.32 -4.26 4.86
CA ILE A 151 -10.24 -3.84 3.95
C ILE A 151 -8.93 -3.66 4.74
N THR A 152 -8.96 -3.07 5.92
CA THR A 152 -7.80 -2.88 6.78
C THR A 152 -7.16 -4.21 7.19
N ILE A 153 -7.96 -5.16 7.67
CA ILE A 153 -7.50 -6.51 8.02
C ILE A 153 -6.99 -7.24 6.78
N LEU A 154 -7.69 -7.15 5.64
CA LEU A 154 -7.27 -7.78 4.40
C LEU A 154 -5.92 -7.25 3.92
N CYS A 155 -5.70 -5.95 3.94
CA CYS A 155 -4.41 -5.33 3.63
C CYS A 155 -3.30 -5.86 4.56
N GLY A 156 -3.56 -5.93 5.87
CA GLY A 156 -2.64 -6.51 6.85
C GLY A 156 -2.27 -7.95 6.51
N LEU A 157 -3.25 -8.83 6.33
CA LEU A 157 -3.01 -10.24 6.01
C LEU A 157 -2.29 -10.42 4.67
N LEU A 158 -2.62 -9.62 3.66
CA LEU A 158 -1.93 -9.66 2.36
C LEU A 158 -0.47 -9.21 2.47
N MET A 159 -0.11 -8.30 3.38
CA MET A 159 1.29 -7.91 3.61
C MET A 159 2.15 -9.08 4.09
N VAL A 160 1.63 -9.95 4.96
CA VAL A 160 2.37 -11.11 5.51
C VAL A 160 2.23 -12.36 4.63
N SER A 161 1.27 -12.38 3.70
CA SER A 161 1.00 -13.52 2.83
C SER A 161 2.16 -13.83 1.87
N ASN A 162 2.15 -15.04 1.27
CA ASN A 162 3.07 -15.42 0.20
C ASN A 162 2.51 -15.10 -1.20
N VAL A 163 1.51 -14.23 -1.29
CA VAL A 163 0.95 -13.76 -2.55
C VAL A 163 2.01 -12.99 -3.33
N ARG A 164 2.13 -13.24 -4.63
CA ARG A 164 3.13 -12.59 -5.48
C ARG A 164 2.57 -11.31 -6.07
N TYR A 165 3.27 -10.19 -5.84
CA TYR A 165 2.96 -8.91 -6.45
C TYR A 165 4.05 -8.53 -7.46
N TYR A 166 3.65 -7.91 -8.57
CA TYR A 166 4.61 -7.48 -9.59
C TYR A 166 5.47 -6.32 -9.06
N SER A 167 6.79 -6.42 -9.27
CA SER A 167 7.76 -5.38 -8.90
C SER A 167 8.04 -4.49 -10.11
N PHE A 168 7.74 -3.20 -10.01
CA PHE A 168 8.00 -2.21 -11.07
C PHE A 168 9.49 -1.81 -11.19
N LYS A 169 10.39 -2.44 -10.44
CA LYS A 169 11.83 -2.13 -10.44
C LYS A 169 12.53 -2.36 -11.79
N GLU A 170 12.00 -3.24 -12.64
CA GLU A 170 12.60 -3.54 -13.96
C GLU A 170 12.24 -2.50 -15.05
N LEU A 171 11.36 -1.54 -14.79
CA LEU A 171 11.01 -0.52 -15.78
C LEU A 171 12.10 0.54 -15.97
N ASP A 172 13.05 0.65 -15.04
CA ASP A 172 14.13 1.65 -15.08
C ASP A 172 15.18 1.40 -16.19
N SER A 173 15.21 0.24 -16.87
CA SER A 173 16.26 -0.11 -17.85
C SER A 173 15.85 0.06 -19.32
N LYS A 174 14.58 0.34 -19.62
CA LYS A 174 14.13 0.54 -21.00
C LYS A 174 14.14 2.02 -21.35
N LYS A 175 14.86 2.38 -22.45
CA LYS A 175 14.84 3.72 -23.04
C LYS A 175 13.39 4.20 -23.12
N ALA A 176 13.07 5.32 -22.49
CA ALA A 176 11.72 5.89 -22.46
C ALA A 176 11.28 6.18 -23.91
N SER A 177 10.35 5.36 -24.42
CA SER A 177 9.73 5.61 -25.71
C SER A 177 8.85 6.86 -25.60
N PHE A 178 8.76 7.66 -26.68
CA PHE A 178 7.86 8.81 -26.75
C PHE A 178 6.41 8.44 -26.32
N ARG A 179 5.95 7.25 -26.70
CA ARG A 179 4.64 6.73 -26.27
C ARG A 179 4.52 6.58 -24.74
N PHE A 180 5.61 6.17 -24.09
CA PHE A 180 5.66 6.07 -22.62
C PHE A 180 5.62 7.43 -21.95
N LEU A 181 6.32 8.44 -22.50
CA LEU A 181 6.25 9.82 -22.04
C LEU A 181 4.83 10.38 -22.18
N LEU A 182 4.18 10.14 -23.32
CA LEU A 182 2.79 10.57 -23.55
C LEU A 182 1.82 9.94 -22.53
N LEU A 183 1.98 8.64 -22.23
CA LEU A 183 1.17 7.96 -21.22
C LEU A 183 1.37 8.56 -19.82
N ILE A 184 2.61 8.91 -19.44
CA ILE A 184 2.89 9.60 -18.17
C ILE A 184 2.18 10.95 -18.12
N VAL A 185 2.30 11.77 -19.15
CA VAL A 185 1.66 13.10 -19.19
C VAL A 185 0.14 12.96 -19.12
N MET A 186 -0.46 12.06 -19.90
CA MET A 186 -1.90 11.80 -19.83
C MET A 186 -2.34 11.30 -18.46
N SER A 187 -1.57 10.41 -17.81
CA SER A 187 -1.89 9.93 -16.47
C SER A 187 -1.81 11.04 -15.43
N LEU A 188 -0.87 11.98 -15.55
CA LEU A 188 -0.76 13.16 -14.68
C LEU A 188 -1.95 14.10 -14.86
N ILE A 189 -2.38 14.37 -16.10
CA ILE A 189 -3.55 15.21 -16.37
C ILE A 189 -4.81 14.60 -15.74
N ILE A 190 -5.00 13.30 -15.93
CA ILE A 190 -6.13 12.56 -15.36
C ILE A 190 -6.06 12.58 -13.82
N LEU A 191 -4.85 12.38 -13.26
CA LEU A 191 -4.62 12.44 -11.81
C LEU A 191 -4.97 13.81 -11.23
N MET A 192 -4.66 14.91 -11.94
CA MET A 192 -4.98 16.26 -11.48
C MET A 192 -6.50 16.56 -11.51
N TYR A 193 -7.27 15.86 -12.35
CA TYR A 193 -8.71 16.10 -12.46
C TYR A 193 -9.51 15.55 -11.26
N LYS A 194 -9.25 14.29 -10.84
CA LYS A 194 -9.87 13.64 -9.65
C LYS A 194 -8.88 12.69 -8.98
N PRO A 195 -7.92 13.21 -8.21
CA PRO A 195 -6.84 12.42 -7.64
C PRO A 195 -7.34 11.31 -6.71
N ASN A 196 -8.37 11.55 -5.92
CA ASN A 196 -8.96 10.60 -4.99
C ASN A 196 -9.49 9.32 -5.68
N ILE A 197 -10.22 9.45 -6.79
CA ILE A 197 -10.80 8.32 -7.52
C ILE A 197 -9.68 7.51 -8.18
N ILE A 198 -8.73 8.19 -8.81
CA ILE A 198 -7.67 7.55 -9.60
C ILE A 198 -6.69 6.82 -8.70
N LEU A 199 -6.28 7.45 -7.60
CA LEU A 199 -5.40 6.82 -6.63
C LEU A 199 -6.08 5.60 -6.00
N PHE A 200 -7.34 5.73 -5.57
CA PHE A 200 -8.08 4.59 -5.03
C PHE A 200 -8.17 3.45 -6.05
N THR A 201 -8.59 3.75 -7.28
CA THR A 201 -8.71 2.72 -8.33
C THR A 201 -7.37 2.05 -8.61
N GLY A 202 -6.28 2.83 -8.71
CA GLY A 202 -4.94 2.31 -8.95
C GLY A 202 -4.44 1.38 -7.83
N PHE A 203 -4.53 1.81 -6.58
CA PHE A 203 -4.11 1.01 -5.43
C PHE A 203 -5.01 -0.22 -5.24
N PHE A 204 -6.31 -0.08 -5.47
CA PHE A 204 -7.26 -1.18 -5.36
C PHE A 204 -7.05 -2.25 -6.44
N LEU A 205 -6.82 -1.84 -7.69
CA LEU A 205 -6.46 -2.77 -8.76
C LEU A 205 -5.12 -3.47 -8.47
N TYR A 206 -4.14 -2.74 -7.93
CA TYR A 206 -2.88 -3.35 -7.50
C TYR A 206 -3.09 -4.37 -6.38
N LEU A 207 -3.92 -4.06 -5.38
CA LEU A 207 -4.30 -4.99 -4.31
C LEU A 207 -4.86 -6.31 -4.87
N LEU A 208 -5.76 -6.22 -5.86
CA LEU A 208 -6.39 -7.39 -6.49
C LEU A 208 -5.45 -8.15 -7.43
N SER A 209 -4.45 -7.50 -8.00
CA SER A 209 -3.50 -8.12 -8.94
C SER A 209 -2.69 -9.26 -8.33
N GLY A 210 -2.31 -9.16 -7.05
CA GLY A 210 -1.53 -10.19 -6.37
C GLY A 210 -2.24 -11.55 -6.26
N PRO A 211 -3.44 -11.62 -5.67
CA PRO A 211 -4.24 -12.85 -5.64
C PRO A 211 -4.47 -13.42 -7.04
N TYR A 212 -4.80 -12.56 -8.02
CA TYR A 212 -5.01 -12.97 -9.41
C TYR A 212 -3.77 -13.65 -10.03
N ILE A 213 -2.59 -13.02 -9.92
CA ILE A 213 -1.32 -13.56 -10.43
C ILE A 213 -0.97 -14.88 -9.76
N THR A 214 -1.20 -14.97 -8.45
CA THR A 214 -0.90 -16.18 -7.67
C THR A 214 -1.79 -17.34 -8.09
N VAL A 215 -3.10 -17.12 -8.23
CA VAL A 215 -4.06 -18.16 -8.66
C VAL A 215 -3.78 -18.60 -10.11
N ALA A 216 -3.54 -17.64 -11.01
CA ALA A 216 -3.20 -17.93 -12.42
C ALA A 216 -1.90 -18.77 -12.51
N GLY A 217 -0.88 -18.43 -11.71
CA GLY A 217 0.37 -19.19 -11.66
C GLY A 217 0.20 -20.63 -11.12
N LEU A 218 -0.66 -20.82 -10.12
CA LEU A 218 -0.98 -22.14 -9.59
C LEU A 218 -1.73 -23.00 -10.62
N ASN A 219 -2.68 -22.42 -11.34
CA ASN A 219 -3.43 -23.12 -12.37
C ASN A 219 -2.51 -23.57 -13.51
N LYS A 220 -1.59 -22.70 -13.97
CA LYS A 220 -0.63 -23.06 -15.02
C LYS A 220 0.24 -24.26 -14.61
N ARG A 221 0.79 -24.24 -13.38
CA ARG A 221 1.58 -25.36 -12.86
C ARG A 221 0.79 -26.66 -12.70
N ARG A 222 -0.52 -26.58 -12.40
CA ARG A 222 -1.39 -27.77 -12.35
C ARG A 222 -1.62 -28.38 -13.71
N ILE A 223 -1.78 -27.55 -14.75
CA ILE A 223 -1.96 -28.01 -16.13
C ILE A 223 -0.68 -28.67 -16.64
N GLU A 224 0.49 -28.05 -16.44
CA GLU A 224 1.80 -28.61 -16.82
C GLU A 224 2.07 -29.97 -16.15
N LYS A 225 1.74 -30.09 -14.84
CA LYS A 225 1.89 -31.37 -14.12
C LYS A 225 0.94 -32.47 -14.63
N LYS A 226 -0.25 -32.11 -15.14
CA LYS A 226 -1.17 -33.10 -15.73
C LYS A 226 -0.69 -33.56 -17.10
N GLN A 227 -0.11 -32.68 -17.90
CA GLN A 227 0.46 -33.02 -19.21
C GLN A 227 1.66 -33.95 -19.08
N ASN A 228 2.59 -33.68 -18.12
CA ASN A 228 3.77 -34.52 -17.89
C ASN A 228 3.48 -35.87 -17.22
N LYS A 229 2.25 -36.12 -16.71
CA LYS A 229 1.84 -37.42 -16.16
C LYS A 229 1.07 -38.29 -17.16
N GLY A 230 0.71 -37.73 -18.32
CA GLY A 230 -0.03 -38.43 -19.38
C GLY A 230 0.87 -38.89 -20.56
N THR A 231 2.16 -38.60 -20.49
CA THR A 231 3.23 -39.16 -21.33
C THR A 231 4.03 -40.18 -20.54
#